data_f0c1495e8dff8cf02402afe54d508c31
#
_entry.id   f0c1495e8dff8cf02402afe54d508c31
#
_cell.length_a   1.000
_cell.length_b   1.000
_cell.length_c   1.000
_cell.angle_alpha   90.00
_cell.angle_beta   90.00
_cell.angle_gamma   90.00
#
_symmetry.space_group_name_H-M   'P 1'
#
loop_
_entity.id
_entity.type
_entity.pdbx_description
1 polymer ?
#
loop_
_entity_poly.entity_id
_entity_poly.type
_entity_poly.pdbx_seq_one_letter_code
_entity_poly.pdbx_strand_id
1 'polypeptide(L)'
;MRDQLRIAIFTIVEGVTLVTWLALVRSDAGIYQVSTGSLVAGLAVLAVGFTIEHLVAYNVIHNRGLFELQELPIGQKAVVSLIETAIWALWLVLANLNAIVAAVVLTGLLILEHSLSDNVFKGKGLFSRLLNGRTIGFSLIEAVGAAIWLSLVEASLAVVGILILVVASFIEHTMAVALGREKTVTA
;
A
#
# COMPACT_ATOMS: atom_id res chain seq x y z
N MET A 1 13.67 18.75 -3.33
CA MET A 1 14.65 17.64 -3.43
C MET A 1 14.61 16.70 -2.22
N ARG A 2 14.72 17.24 -0.98
CA ARG A 2 14.72 16.39 0.22
C ARG A 2 13.43 15.58 0.41
N ASP A 3 12.27 16.17 0.13
CA ASP A 3 10.98 15.50 0.27
C ASP A 3 10.76 14.42 -0.78
N GLN A 4 11.11 14.67 -2.03
CA GLN A 4 11.00 13.67 -3.10
C GLN A 4 11.85 12.42 -2.83
N LEU A 5 13.06 12.61 -2.27
CA LEU A 5 13.89 11.48 -1.85
C LEU A 5 13.22 10.68 -0.73
N ARG A 6 12.60 11.36 0.23
CA ARG A 6 11.90 10.71 1.35
C ARG A 6 10.66 9.94 0.86
N ILE A 7 9.90 10.52 -0.07
CA ILE A 7 8.77 9.83 -0.73
C ILE A 7 9.28 8.60 -1.49
N ALA A 8 10.36 8.74 -2.25
CA ALA A 8 10.96 7.60 -2.96
C ALA A 8 11.37 6.46 -2.03
N ILE A 9 11.86 6.74 -0.81
CA ILE A 9 12.24 5.72 0.15
C ILE A 9 11.05 4.87 0.57
N PHE A 10 9.91 5.47 0.95
CA PHE A 10 8.77 4.65 1.36
C PHE A 10 8.06 3.99 0.18
N THR A 11 8.06 4.59 -1.01
CA THR A 11 7.63 3.91 -2.23
C THR A 11 8.47 2.66 -2.53
N ILE A 12 9.78 2.73 -2.30
CA ILE A 12 10.65 1.55 -2.45
C ILE A 12 10.32 0.50 -1.39
N VAL A 13 10.04 0.89 -0.15
CA VAL A 13 9.63 -0.05 0.91
C VAL A 13 8.38 -0.82 0.50
N GLU A 14 7.34 -0.13 0.04
CA GLU A 14 6.11 -0.74 -0.46
C GLU A 14 6.39 -1.65 -1.67
N GLY A 15 7.08 -1.15 -2.70
CA GLY A 15 7.39 -1.93 -3.90
C GLY A 15 8.18 -3.21 -3.59
N VAL A 16 9.20 -3.14 -2.72
CA VAL A 16 9.96 -4.32 -2.27
C VAL A 16 9.07 -5.28 -1.48
N THR A 17 8.17 -4.76 -0.64
CA THR A 17 7.21 -5.56 0.11
C THR A 17 6.31 -6.36 -0.82
N LEU A 18 5.65 -5.70 -1.77
CA LEU A 18 4.72 -6.33 -2.71
C LEU A 18 5.41 -7.33 -3.64
N VAL A 19 6.59 -7.00 -4.15
CA VAL A 19 7.36 -7.91 -5.03
C VAL A 19 7.83 -9.14 -4.26
N THR A 20 8.34 -8.97 -3.03
CA THR A 20 8.80 -10.08 -2.20
C THR A 20 7.61 -10.98 -1.81
N TRP A 21 6.49 -10.39 -1.42
CA TRP A 21 5.26 -11.13 -1.12
C TRP A 21 4.80 -11.95 -2.32
N LEU A 22 4.67 -11.34 -3.51
CA LEU A 22 4.22 -12.04 -4.70
C LEU A 22 5.16 -13.18 -5.06
N ALA A 23 6.47 -13.01 -4.91
CA ALA A 23 7.45 -14.06 -5.15
C ALA A 23 7.30 -15.26 -4.19
N LEU A 24 6.86 -15.01 -2.93
CA LEU A 24 6.63 -16.06 -1.94
C LEU A 24 5.31 -16.82 -2.17
N VAL A 25 4.25 -16.11 -2.60
CA VAL A 25 2.90 -16.69 -2.69
C VAL A 25 2.50 -17.12 -4.10
N ARG A 26 3.34 -16.85 -5.11
CA ARG A 26 3.12 -17.30 -6.48
C ARG A 26 4.05 -18.46 -6.79
N SER A 27 3.48 -19.60 -7.19
CA SER A 27 4.22 -20.71 -7.80
C SER A 27 3.89 -20.80 -9.28
N ASP A 28 4.71 -21.53 -10.06
CA ASP A 28 4.45 -21.81 -11.49
C ASP A 28 3.13 -22.58 -11.70
N ALA A 29 2.62 -23.21 -10.65
CA ALA A 29 1.36 -23.96 -10.64
C ALA A 29 0.14 -23.14 -10.13
N GLY A 30 0.33 -21.89 -9.80
CA GLY A 30 -0.69 -20.98 -9.27
C GLY A 30 -0.70 -20.86 -7.74
N ILE A 31 -1.45 -19.87 -7.22
CA ILE A 31 -1.50 -19.50 -5.78
C ILE A 31 -1.97 -20.68 -4.90
N TYR A 32 -2.89 -21.49 -5.37
CA TYR A 32 -3.48 -22.59 -4.58
C TYR A 32 -2.53 -23.77 -4.31
N GLN A 33 -1.35 -23.79 -4.92
CA GLN A 33 -0.34 -24.84 -4.74
C GLN A 33 0.85 -24.38 -3.88
N VAL A 34 0.74 -23.18 -3.29
CA VAL A 34 1.78 -22.65 -2.41
C VAL A 34 1.72 -23.33 -1.05
N SER A 35 2.86 -23.61 -0.45
CA SER A 35 2.93 -24.21 0.88
C SER A 35 2.33 -23.27 1.94
N THR A 36 1.76 -23.82 3.00
CA THR A 36 1.29 -23.03 4.15
C THR A 36 2.40 -22.15 4.72
N GLY A 37 3.65 -22.64 4.74
CA GLY A 37 4.80 -21.87 5.19
C GLY A 37 5.06 -20.62 4.32
N SER A 38 4.96 -20.76 3.00
CA SER A 38 5.12 -19.64 2.07
C SER A 38 3.98 -18.63 2.20
N LEU A 39 2.74 -19.09 2.41
CA LEU A 39 1.62 -18.19 2.66
C LEU A 39 1.81 -17.39 3.95
N VAL A 40 2.19 -18.06 5.05
CA VAL A 40 2.45 -17.38 6.33
C VAL A 40 3.63 -16.41 6.21
N ALA A 41 4.72 -16.82 5.55
CA ALA A 41 5.85 -15.93 5.31
C ALA A 41 5.46 -14.73 4.45
N GLY A 42 4.67 -14.93 3.41
CA GLY A 42 4.16 -13.86 2.55
C GLY A 42 3.29 -12.86 3.30
N LEU A 43 2.35 -13.33 4.12
CA LEU A 43 1.52 -12.45 4.97
C LEU A 43 2.35 -11.69 6.00
N ALA A 44 3.38 -12.33 6.57
CA ALA A 44 4.30 -11.66 7.48
C ALA A 44 5.10 -10.56 6.77
N VAL A 45 5.56 -10.80 5.54
CA VAL A 45 6.26 -9.80 4.72
C VAL A 45 5.35 -8.59 4.47
N LEU A 46 4.08 -8.82 4.06
CA LEU A 46 3.12 -7.72 3.87
C LEU A 46 2.91 -6.93 5.18
N ALA A 47 2.60 -7.62 6.28
CA ALA A 47 2.29 -6.95 7.55
C ALA A 47 3.47 -6.11 8.07
N VAL A 48 4.68 -6.64 8.00
CA VAL A 48 5.90 -5.91 8.42
C VAL A 48 6.22 -4.78 7.46
N GLY A 49 6.17 -5.03 6.15
CA GLY A 49 6.47 -4.04 5.13
C GLY A 49 5.53 -2.85 5.18
N PHE A 50 4.22 -3.07 5.24
CA PHE A 50 3.23 -1.99 5.36
C PHE A 50 3.31 -1.27 6.71
N THR A 51 3.69 -1.96 7.80
CA THR A 51 3.95 -1.27 9.07
C THR A 51 5.11 -0.30 8.96
N ILE A 52 6.20 -0.69 8.29
CA ILE A 52 7.36 0.18 8.03
C ILE A 52 6.97 1.32 7.09
N GLU A 53 6.25 1.03 6.03
CA GLU A 53 5.76 2.00 5.05
C GLU A 53 4.92 3.08 5.75
N HIS A 54 3.87 2.71 6.49
CA HIS A 54 3.01 3.64 7.23
C HIS A 54 3.78 4.47 8.28
N LEU A 55 4.80 3.88 8.94
CA LEU A 55 5.68 4.61 9.83
C LEU A 55 6.44 5.70 9.08
N VAL A 56 7.05 5.35 7.96
CA VAL A 56 7.84 6.29 7.15
C VAL A 56 6.93 7.35 6.54
N ALA A 57 5.77 6.97 5.98
CA ALA A 57 4.78 7.90 5.41
C ALA A 57 4.32 8.94 6.44
N TYR A 58 3.96 8.50 7.66
CA TYR A 58 3.61 9.40 8.74
C TYR A 58 4.72 10.41 9.05
N ASN A 59 5.95 9.93 9.17
CA ASN A 59 7.10 10.78 9.48
C ASN A 59 7.40 11.77 8.33
N VAL A 60 7.18 11.37 7.08
CA VAL A 60 7.31 12.25 5.91
C VAL A 60 6.26 13.35 5.92
N ILE A 61 5.00 13.01 6.18
CA ILE A 61 3.89 13.96 6.25
C ILE A 61 4.12 15.00 7.36
N HIS A 62 4.59 14.55 8.53
CA HIS A 62 4.83 15.41 9.70
C HIS A 62 6.23 16.03 9.77
N ASN A 63 7.04 15.96 8.70
CA ASN A 63 8.40 16.47 8.64
C ASN A 63 9.36 15.94 9.72
N ARG A 64 9.15 14.72 10.19
CA ARG A 64 9.96 14.03 11.21
C ARG A 64 11.12 13.24 10.59
N GLY A 65 12.01 12.69 11.40
CA GLY A 65 13.03 11.72 10.96
C GLY A 65 12.35 10.47 10.37
N LEU A 66 12.89 9.87 9.28
CA LEU A 66 12.23 8.77 8.55
C LEU A 66 11.79 7.60 9.43
N PHE A 67 12.61 7.24 10.42
CA PHE A 67 12.39 6.12 11.33
C PHE A 67 12.21 6.56 12.79
N GLU A 68 11.68 7.76 13.00
CA GLU A 68 11.40 8.27 14.34
C GLU A 68 10.20 7.54 14.95
N LEU A 69 10.40 6.96 16.14
CA LEU A 69 9.39 6.14 16.82
C LEU A 69 8.60 6.90 17.88
N GLN A 70 8.98 8.13 18.19
CA GLN A 70 8.36 8.91 19.27
C GLN A 70 6.92 9.31 18.93
N GLU A 71 6.03 9.20 19.91
CA GLU A 71 4.62 9.64 19.86
C GLU A 71 3.71 8.96 18.83
N LEU A 72 4.07 7.76 18.40
CA LEU A 72 3.23 7.05 17.44
C LEU A 72 2.07 6.35 18.14
N PRO A 73 0.83 6.48 17.66
CA PRO A 73 -0.25 5.55 17.99
C PRO A 73 0.01 4.21 17.26
N ILE A 74 1.03 3.47 17.75
CA ILE A 74 1.51 2.23 17.11
C ILE A 74 0.34 1.26 16.86
N GLY A 75 -0.59 1.15 17.82
CA GLY A 75 -1.74 0.26 17.69
C GLY A 75 -2.64 0.57 16.50
N GLN A 76 -2.96 1.84 16.24
CA GLN A 76 -3.82 2.21 15.11
C GLN A 76 -3.12 1.99 13.77
N LYS A 77 -1.82 2.26 13.67
CA LYS A 77 -1.04 2.00 12.46
C LYS A 77 -0.90 0.52 12.17
N ALA A 78 -0.63 -0.28 13.20
CA ALA A 78 -0.61 -1.73 13.05
C ALA A 78 -1.96 -2.27 12.54
N VAL A 79 -3.08 -1.72 13.02
CA VAL A 79 -4.42 -2.11 12.53
C VAL A 79 -4.59 -1.74 11.06
N VAL A 80 -4.19 -0.52 10.63
CA VAL A 80 -4.26 -0.12 9.21
C VAL A 80 -3.39 -1.04 8.36
N SER A 81 -2.15 -1.29 8.74
CA SER A 81 -1.24 -2.20 8.01
C SER A 81 -1.77 -3.63 7.91
N LEU A 82 -2.48 -4.12 8.94
CA LEU A 82 -3.14 -5.43 8.90
C LEU A 82 -4.35 -5.43 7.95
N ILE A 83 -5.12 -4.35 7.92
CA ILE A 83 -6.22 -4.17 6.97
C ILE A 83 -5.67 -4.17 5.55
N GLU A 84 -4.63 -3.40 5.28
CA GLU A 84 -3.98 -3.35 3.98
C GLU A 84 -3.41 -4.72 3.57
N THR A 85 -2.74 -5.42 4.50
CA THR A 85 -2.29 -6.81 4.29
C THR A 85 -3.45 -7.72 3.84
N ALA A 86 -4.60 -7.63 4.50
CA ALA A 86 -5.77 -8.41 4.14
C ALA A 86 -6.35 -8.02 2.77
N ILE A 87 -6.32 -6.72 2.43
CA ILE A 87 -6.76 -6.20 1.13
C ILE A 87 -5.92 -6.80 -0.01
N TRP A 88 -4.60 -6.72 0.09
CA TRP A 88 -3.70 -7.26 -0.93
C TRP A 88 -3.80 -8.78 -1.06
N ALA A 89 -3.90 -9.50 0.06
CA ALA A 89 -4.12 -10.95 0.02
C ALA A 89 -5.45 -11.32 -0.64
N LEU A 90 -6.55 -10.64 -0.30
CA LEU A 90 -7.86 -10.84 -0.91
C LEU A 90 -7.84 -10.51 -2.41
N TRP A 91 -7.22 -9.38 -2.79
CA TRP A 91 -7.09 -9.00 -4.19
C TRP A 91 -6.41 -10.09 -5.03
N LEU A 92 -5.32 -10.66 -4.54
CA LEU A 92 -4.59 -11.70 -5.29
C LEU A 92 -5.45 -12.96 -5.46
N VAL A 93 -6.23 -13.35 -4.45
CA VAL A 93 -7.19 -14.46 -4.56
C VAL A 93 -8.25 -14.15 -5.62
N LEU A 94 -8.83 -12.95 -5.58
CA LEU A 94 -9.86 -12.53 -6.55
C LEU A 94 -9.29 -12.40 -7.96
N ALA A 95 -8.05 -11.93 -8.13
CA ALA A 95 -7.39 -11.79 -9.42
C ALA A 95 -7.25 -13.13 -10.15
N ASN A 96 -7.03 -14.22 -9.39
CA ASN A 96 -7.00 -15.57 -9.96
C ASN A 96 -8.38 -16.09 -10.40
N LEU A 97 -9.46 -15.53 -9.87
CA LEU A 97 -10.82 -15.90 -10.25
C LEU A 97 -11.34 -15.01 -11.39
N ASN A 98 -11.18 -13.70 -11.25
CA ASN A 98 -11.62 -12.71 -12.22
C ASN A 98 -10.89 -11.37 -12.04
N ALA A 99 -10.06 -11.00 -12.99
CA ALA A 99 -9.23 -9.80 -12.93
C ALA A 99 -10.04 -8.50 -12.84
N ILE A 100 -11.20 -8.40 -13.49
CA ILE A 100 -12.05 -7.20 -13.46
C ILE A 100 -12.68 -7.04 -12.07
N VAL A 101 -13.23 -8.12 -11.52
CA VAL A 101 -13.82 -8.11 -10.17
C VAL A 101 -12.74 -7.76 -9.16
N ALA A 102 -11.55 -8.33 -9.27
CA ALA A 102 -10.42 -8.04 -8.41
C ALA A 102 -10.04 -6.55 -8.46
N ALA A 103 -9.93 -5.94 -9.64
CA ALA A 103 -9.59 -4.53 -9.80
C ALA A 103 -10.65 -3.60 -9.17
N VAL A 104 -11.93 -3.89 -9.37
CA VAL A 104 -13.04 -3.11 -8.80
C VAL A 104 -13.04 -3.21 -7.26
N VAL A 105 -12.89 -4.44 -6.73
CA VAL A 105 -12.86 -4.68 -5.28
C VAL A 105 -11.62 -4.01 -4.66
N LEU A 106 -10.44 -4.16 -5.28
CA LEU A 106 -9.22 -3.51 -4.80
C LEU A 106 -9.40 -1.99 -4.71
N THR A 107 -9.92 -1.37 -5.78
CA THR A 107 -10.17 0.09 -5.78
C THR A 107 -11.05 0.52 -4.60
N GLY A 108 -12.16 -0.17 -4.36
CA GLY A 108 -13.07 0.15 -3.26
C GLY A 108 -12.42 -0.02 -1.88
N LEU A 109 -11.64 -1.09 -1.71
CA LEU A 109 -10.95 -1.39 -0.46
C LEU A 109 -9.78 -0.43 -0.20
N LEU A 110 -9.03 -0.04 -1.22
CA LEU A 110 -7.97 0.97 -1.10
C LEU A 110 -8.53 2.36 -0.75
N ILE A 111 -9.68 2.76 -1.32
CA ILE A 111 -10.36 4.00 -0.90
C ILE A 111 -10.71 3.97 0.60
N LEU A 112 -11.18 2.83 1.10
CA LEU A 112 -11.46 2.65 2.52
C LEU A 112 -10.17 2.71 3.34
N GLU A 113 -9.14 1.95 2.97
CA GLU A 113 -7.84 1.90 3.67
C GLU A 113 -7.22 3.30 3.74
N HIS A 114 -7.08 4.01 2.62
CA HIS A 114 -6.52 5.37 2.60
C HIS A 114 -7.34 6.36 3.44
N SER A 115 -8.66 6.15 3.54
CA SER A 115 -9.49 6.98 4.43
C SER A 115 -9.21 6.71 5.90
N LEU A 116 -8.93 5.44 6.26
CA LEU A 116 -8.52 5.06 7.62
C LEU A 116 -7.12 5.60 7.95
N SER A 117 -6.17 5.45 7.04
CA SER A 117 -4.81 6.00 7.16
C SER A 117 -4.83 7.52 7.33
N ASP A 118 -5.62 8.25 6.52
CA ASP A 118 -5.79 9.71 6.64
C ASP A 118 -6.35 10.11 8.01
N ASN A 119 -7.28 9.33 8.58
CA ASN A 119 -7.78 9.57 9.93
C ASN A 119 -6.66 9.42 10.98
N VAL A 120 -5.89 8.33 10.91
CA VAL A 120 -4.79 8.04 11.85
C VAL A 120 -3.70 9.11 11.74
N PHE A 121 -3.33 9.49 10.53
CA PHE A 121 -2.29 10.50 10.28
C PHE A 121 -2.70 11.89 10.80
N LYS A 122 -4.00 12.17 10.87
CA LYS A 122 -4.55 13.41 11.44
C LYS A 122 -4.86 13.33 12.94
N GLY A 123 -4.45 12.27 13.61
CA GLY A 123 -4.72 12.07 15.04
C GLY A 123 -6.20 11.90 15.36
N LYS A 124 -7.03 11.48 14.40
CA LYS A 124 -8.45 11.21 14.58
C LYS A 124 -8.68 9.74 14.93
N GLY A 125 -9.87 9.44 15.44
CA GLY A 125 -10.28 8.05 15.62
C GLY A 125 -10.29 7.30 14.28
N LEU A 126 -9.85 6.04 14.26
CA LEU A 126 -9.67 5.21 13.05
C LEU A 126 -10.90 5.29 12.11
N PHE A 127 -12.10 5.18 12.64
CA PHE A 127 -13.36 5.16 11.89
C PHE A 127 -14.08 6.51 11.81
N SER A 128 -13.39 7.62 12.10
CA SER A 128 -14.02 8.94 12.10
C SER A 128 -14.58 9.36 10.73
N ARG A 129 -13.99 8.83 9.65
CA ARG A 129 -14.47 9.00 8.28
C ARG A 129 -14.08 7.78 7.44
N LEU A 130 -15.08 7.03 6.98
CA LEU A 130 -14.87 5.80 6.20
C LEU A 130 -14.67 6.06 4.70
N LEU A 131 -15.18 7.17 4.19
CA LEU A 131 -15.01 7.55 2.78
C LEU A 131 -14.52 8.99 2.69
N ASN A 132 -13.42 9.18 2.00
CA ASN A 132 -12.85 10.48 1.74
C ASN A 132 -12.68 10.67 0.23
N GLY A 133 -13.45 11.56 -0.39
CA GLY A 133 -13.39 11.81 -1.83
C GLY A 133 -12.00 12.20 -2.34
N ARG A 134 -11.12 12.70 -1.46
CA ARG A 134 -9.74 13.05 -1.83
C ARG A 134 -8.86 11.82 -2.04
N THR A 135 -9.20 10.68 -1.41
CA THR A 135 -8.42 9.46 -1.54
C THR A 135 -8.74 8.67 -2.81
N ILE A 136 -9.86 8.97 -3.48
CA ILE A 136 -10.32 8.23 -4.67
C ILE A 136 -9.28 8.27 -5.79
N GLY A 137 -8.70 9.44 -6.05
CA GLY A 137 -7.77 9.63 -7.17
C GLY A 137 -6.52 8.79 -7.03
N PHE A 138 -5.87 8.81 -5.87
CA PHE A 138 -4.65 8.05 -5.68
C PHE A 138 -4.90 6.56 -5.44
N SER A 139 -5.99 6.16 -4.80
CA SER A 139 -6.40 4.76 -4.73
C SER A 139 -6.65 4.15 -6.12
N LEU A 140 -7.20 4.92 -7.06
CA LEU A 140 -7.34 4.49 -8.45
C LEU A 140 -5.98 4.28 -9.13
N ILE A 141 -5.03 5.19 -8.92
CA ILE A 141 -3.69 5.09 -9.50
C ILE A 141 -3.00 3.82 -9.02
N GLU A 142 -3.07 3.54 -7.73
CA GLU A 142 -2.49 2.34 -7.12
C GLU A 142 -3.18 1.07 -7.64
N ALA A 143 -4.51 1.00 -7.64
CA ALA A 143 -5.26 -0.15 -8.12
C ALA A 143 -4.99 -0.46 -9.60
N VAL A 144 -4.89 0.58 -10.45
CA VAL A 144 -4.54 0.44 -11.87
C VAL A 144 -3.10 -0.02 -12.01
N GLY A 145 -2.18 0.57 -11.25
CA GLY A 145 -0.77 0.16 -11.21
C GLY A 145 -0.61 -1.31 -10.85
N ALA A 146 -1.31 -1.78 -9.81
CA ALA A 146 -1.32 -3.17 -9.38
C ALA A 146 -1.88 -4.13 -10.44
N ALA A 147 -2.98 -3.76 -11.10
CA ALA A 147 -3.59 -4.56 -12.15
C ALA A 147 -2.66 -4.70 -13.36
N ILE A 148 -2.02 -3.61 -13.79
CA ILE A 148 -1.05 -3.62 -14.89
C ILE A 148 0.19 -4.45 -14.49
N TRP A 149 0.71 -4.25 -13.28
CA TRP A 149 1.84 -5.03 -12.77
C TRP A 149 1.57 -6.54 -12.83
N LEU A 150 0.44 -7.01 -12.28
CA LEU A 150 0.11 -8.43 -12.29
C LEU A 150 -0.02 -8.96 -13.72
N SER A 151 -0.70 -8.23 -14.61
CA SER A 151 -0.85 -8.62 -16.02
C SER A 151 0.50 -8.74 -16.75
N LEU A 152 1.44 -7.86 -16.45
CA LEU A 152 2.78 -7.90 -17.04
C LEU A 152 3.64 -9.04 -16.44
N VAL A 153 3.48 -9.34 -15.16
CA VAL A 153 4.11 -10.50 -14.53
C VAL A 153 3.60 -11.80 -15.18
N GLU A 154 2.29 -11.91 -15.45
CA GLU A 154 1.70 -13.04 -16.16
C GLU A 154 2.19 -13.16 -17.61
N ALA A 155 2.41 -12.03 -18.27
CA ALA A 155 3.00 -11.97 -19.60
C ALA A 155 4.53 -12.17 -19.65
N SER A 156 5.16 -12.59 -18.54
CA SER A 156 6.62 -12.74 -18.40
C SER A 156 7.42 -11.44 -18.54
N LEU A 157 6.78 -10.29 -18.37
CA LEU A 157 7.37 -8.95 -18.38
C LEU A 157 7.51 -8.37 -16.96
N ALA A 158 7.92 -9.20 -16.01
CA ALA A 158 7.96 -8.85 -14.57
C ALA A 158 8.74 -7.56 -14.28
N VAL A 159 9.89 -7.33 -14.91
CA VAL A 159 10.69 -6.11 -14.71
C VAL A 159 9.92 -4.86 -15.11
N VAL A 160 9.25 -4.89 -16.27
CA VAL A 160 8.40 -3.76 -16.71
C VAL A 160 7.24 -3.55 -15.78
N GLY A 161 6.62 -4.64 -15.32
CA GLY A 161 5.54 -4.59 -14.33
C GLY A 161 5.98 -3.92 -13.01
N ILE A 162 7.14 -4.30 -12.47
CA ILE A 162 7.70 -3.68 -11.26
C ILE A 162 7.95 -2.18 -11.46
N LEU A 163 8.50 -1.78 -12.60
CA LEU A 163 8.72 -0.35 -12.87
C LEU A 163 7.40 0.43 -12.90
N ILE A 164 6.35 -0.13 -13.49
CA ILE A 164 5.03 0.50 -13.53
C ILE A 164 4.43 0.60 -12.12
N LEU A 165 4.51 -0.47 -11.32
CA LEU A 165 4.05 -0.45 -9.93
C LEU A 165 4.76 0.66 -9.15
N VAL A 166 6.09 0.70 -9.17
CA VAL A 166 6.88 1.71 -8.45
C VAL A 166 6.53 3.14 -8.91
N VAL A 167 6.30 3.35 -10.20
CA VAL A 167 5.89 4.67 -10.70
C VAL A 167 4.48 5.04 -10.22
N ALA A 168 3.55 4.10 -10.26
CA ALA A 168 2.18 4.33 -9.77
C ALA A 168 2.16 4.67 -8.27
N SER A 169 2.84 3.86 -7.44
CA SER A 169 2.98 4.12 -6.00
C SER A 169 3.71 5.43 -5.72
N PHE A 170 4.73 5.80 -6.49
CA PHE A 170 5.41 7.10 -6.32
C PHE A 170 4.48 8.29 -6.60
N ILE A 171 3.64 8.20 -7.64
CA ILE A 171 2.64 9.23 -7.95
C ILE A 171 1.59 9.30 -6.83
N GLU A 172 1.07 8.16 -6.42
CA GLU A 172 0.12 8.03 -5.31
C GLU A 172 0.67 8.69 -4.05
N HIS A 173 1.85 8.27 -3.57
CA HIS A 173 2.49 8.78 -2.38
C HIS A 173 2.80 10.29 -2.45
N THR A 174 3.18 10.79 -3.64
CA THR A 174 3.39 12.22 -3.84
C THR A 174 2.09 12.99 -3.62
N MET A 175 0.97 12.49 -4.14
CA MET A 175 -0.35 13.09 -3.94
C MET A 175 -0.80 12.97 -2.48
N ALA A 176 -0.61 11.83 -1.83
CA ALA A 176 -0.97 11.61 -0.43
C ALA A 176 -0.22 12.57 0.51
N VAL A 177 1.09 12.74 0.31
CA VAL A 177 1.91 13.69 1.09
C VAL A 177 1.49 15.14 0.83
N ALA A 178 1.24 15.53 -0.41
CA ALA A 178 0.79 16.88 -0.75
C ALA A 178 -0.54 17.21 -0.05
N LEU A 179 -1.52 16.32 -0.15
CA LEU A 179 -2.85 16.48 0.49
C LEU A 179 -2.79 16.40 2.02
N GLY A 180 -1.86 15.61 2.57
CA GLY A 180 -1.65 15.50 4.01
C GLY A 180 -1.11 16.80 4.63
N ARG A 181 -0.23 17.51 3.92
CA ARG A 181 0.43 18.73 4.41
C ARG A 181 -0.41 20.01 4.29
N GLU A 182 -1.30 20.11 3.33
CA GLU A 182 -2.12 21.33 3.12
C GLU A 182 -2.89 21.80 4.37
N LYS A 183 -3.13 20.94 5.35
CA LYS A 183 -3.91 21.23 6.54
C LYS A 183 -3.11 21.51 7.81
N THR A 184 -1.81 21.24 7.82
CA THR A 184 -0.95 21.59 8.97
C THR A 184 -0.58 23.07 9.01
N VAL A 185 -0.80 23.79 7.90
CA VAL A 185 -0.51 25.24 7.79
C VAL A 185 -1.68 26.12 8.23
N THR A 186 -2.89 25.57 8.35
CA THR A 186 -4.13 26.31 8.64
C THR A 186 -4.72 26.05 10.03
N ALA A 187 -4.01 25.34 10.90
CA ALA A 187 -4.36 25.07 12.30
C ALA A 187 -3.34 25.71 13.24
#